data_fca43bd7e467be15defb9fa1cf77dde8
#
_entry.id   fca43bd7e467be15defb9fa1cf77dde8
#
_cell.length_a   1.000
_cell.length_b   1.000
_cell.length_c   1.000
_cell.angle_alpha   90.00
_cell.angle_beta   90.00
_cell.angle_gamma   90.00
#
_symmetry.space_group_name_H-M   'P 1'
#
loop_
_entity.id
_entity.type
_entity.pdbx_description
1 polymer ?
#
loop_
_entity_poly.entity_id
_entity_poly.type
_entity_poly.pdbx_seq_one_letter_code
_entity_poly.pdbx_strand_id
1 'polypeptide(L)'
;TMNDILFGNNNSKVITKLSKRYFKKNKVRNLAALLAIILTAFLFTSITSLAFNMASSIQLSLQMQKGSKADGTLGNMTEEQYEQLVNSDFVDQAGHRRIIGYASNTSSHSIEINYADSVQQELTFCVPTHGAAPEKANEIATTDLALKALGVEPEIGAEVPLEFELRGKTYHYDMVLSGWWEASNDSVSVATVSEQFIKENPDVVQNTYAVDHEMSGVTFSDVVLKNKANVQQQLNEFVYSIGGNPEDMGADNFILASENQMSQGLTSSESIVFAVVFILMFVVCGYLLIYNIFDISVMRL
;
A
#
# COMPACT_ATOMS: atom_id res chain seq x y z
N THR A 1 -45.16 -57.90 -5.06
CA THR A 1 -44.38 -57.01 -5.91
C THR A 1 -42.96 -56.94 -5.38
N MET A 2 -42.02 -57.52 -6.13
CA MET A 2 -40.64 -57.80 -5.75
C MET A 2 -39.72 -56.58 -5.60
N ASN A 3 -40.21 -55.38 -5.95
CA ASN A 3 -39.46 -54.14 -5.88
C ASN A 3 -39.52 -53.40 -4.52
N ASP A 4 -40.49 -53.72 -3.66
CA ASP A 4 -40.65 -53.05 -2.36
C ASP A 4 -39.65 -53.56 -1.28
N ILE A 5 -39.11 -54.77 -1.48
CA ILE A 5 -38.18 -55.41 -0.51
C ILE A 5 -36.77 -54.81 -0.60
N LEU A 6 -36.41 -54.25 -1.75
CA LEU A 6 -35.06 -53.70 -1.98
C LEU A 6 -34.88 -52.25 -1.48
N PHE A 7 -35.95 -51.47 -1.41
CA PHE A 7 -35.89 -50.04 -1.00
C PHE A 7 -36.29 -49.77 0.45
N GLY A 8 -36.96 -50.76 1.15
CA GLY A 8 -37.42 -50.58 2.53
C GLY A 8 -36.42 -50.94 3.63
N ASN A 9 -35.26 -51.53 3.30
CA ASN A 9 -34.33 -52.03 4.31
C ASN A 9 -33.25 -50.96 4.65
N ASN A 10 -33.62 -50.00 5.49
CA ASN A 10 -32.70 -48.99 6.00
C ASN A 10 -31.75 -49.62 7.04
N ASN A 11 -30.70 -50.30 6.57
CA ASN A 11 -29.67 -50.94 7.38
C ASN A 11 -28.67 -49.96 8.03
N SER A 12 -28.98 -48.65 8.05
CA SER A 12 -28.09 -47.63 8.58
C SER A 12 -27.64 -47.89 10.03
N LYS A 13 -28.54 -48.43 10.88
CA LYS A 13 -28.24 -48.83 12.25
C LYS A 13 -27.24 -50.00 12.32
N VAL A 14 -27.34 -50.96 11.41
CA VAL A 14 -26.42 -52.11 11.34
C VAL A 14 -25.06 -51.64 10.80
N ILE A 15 -25.07 -50.86 9.74
CA ILE A 15 -23.85 -50.25 9.17
C ILE A 15 -23.12 -49.38 10.22
N THR A 16 -23.84 -48.57 10.96
CA THR A 16 -23.24 -47.72 12.03
C THR A 16 -22.67 -48.59 13.16
N LYS A 17 -23.34 -49.68 13.55
CA LYS A 17 -22.89 -50.59 14.59
C LYS A 17 -21.65 -51.40 14.14
N LEU A 18 -21.62 -51.84 12.88
CA LEU A 18 -20.47 -52.50 12.26
C LEU A 18 -19.28 -51.56 12.16
N SER A 19 -19.48 -50.35 11.66
CA SER A 19 -18.47 -49.30 11.57
C SER A 19 -17.87 -48.95 12.92
N LYS A 20 -18.68 -48.79 13.98
CA LYS A 20 -18.21 -48.56 15.35
C LYS A 20 -17.38 -49.74 15.89
N ARG A 21 -17.76 -50.98 15.61
CA ARG A 21 -16.99 -52.16 16.02
C ARG A 21 -15.67 -52.26 15.27
N TYR A 22 -15.69 -52.00 13.97
CA TYR A 22 -14.45 -51.98 13.15
C TYR A 22 -13.52 -50.87 13.59
N PHE A 23 -14.04 -49.67 13.86
CA PHE A 23 -13.29 -48.54 14.40
C PHE A 23 -12.64 -48.89 15.75
N LYS A 24 -13.37 -49.55 16.65
CA LYS A 24 -12.88 -49.98 17.96
C LYS A 24 -11.77 -51.06 17.85
N LYS A 25 -11.87 -51.99 16.89
CA LYS A 25 -10.89 -53.05 16.68
C LYS A 25 -9.55 -52.51 16.16
N ASN A 26 -9.58 -51.46 15.35
CA ASN A 26 -8.42 -50.85 14.68
C ASN A 26 -8.09 -49.45 15.22
N LYS A 27 -8.22 -49.21 16.51
CA LYS A 27 -8.07 -47.90 17.15
C LYS A 27 -6.76 -47.19 16.81
N VAL A 28 -5.62 -47.88 16.90
CA VAL A 28 -4.29 -47.30 16.68
C VAL A 28 -4.14 -46.86 15.24
N ARG A 29 -4.58 -47.66 14.27
CA ARG A 29 -4.54 -47.32 12.85
C ARG A 29 -5.41 -46.14 12.50
N ASN A 30 -6.66 -46.12 13.01
CA ASN A 30 -7.58 -45.05 12.74
C ASN A 30 -7.14 -43.74 13.42
N LEU A 31 -6.55 -43.83 14.62
CA LEU A 31 -5.97 -42.68 15.31
C LEU A 31 -4.75 -42.11 14.52
N ALA A 32 -3.88 -42.98 14.00
CA ALA A 32 -2.73 -42.58 13.21
C ALA A 32 -3.20 -41.86 11.90
N ALA A 33 -4.20 -42.41 11.21
CA ALA A 33 -4.78 -41.79 10.02
C ALA A 33 -5.42 -40.43 10.35
N LEU A 34 -6.17 -40.33 11.46
CA LEU A 34 -6.77 -39.07 11.89
C LEU A 34 -5.70 -38.02 12.24
N LEU A 35 -4.67 -38.43 12.98
CA LEU A 35 -3.56 -37.51 13.32
C LEU A 35 -2.80 -37.04 12.07
N ALA A 36 -2.61 -37.94 11.09
CA ALA A 36 -1.98 -37.57 9.83
C ALA A 36 -2.79 -36.54 9.04
N ILE A 37 -4.12 -36.71 8.96
CA ILE A 37 -5.02 -35.77 8.30
C ILE A 37 -4.99 -34.41 9.03
N ILE A 38 -5.08 -34.42 10.36
CA ILE A 38 -5.00 -33.20 11.18
C ILE A 38 -3.66 -32.49 10.98
N LEU A 39 -2.54 -33.23 11.01
CA LEU A 39 -1.20 -32.67 10.82
C LEU A 39 -1.03 -32.09 9.42
N THR A 40 -1.52 -32.78 8.38
CA THR A 40 -1.47 -32.29 7.00
C THR A 40 -2.31 -31.00 6.84
N ALA A 41 -3.53 -30.96 7.38
CA ALA A 41 -4.37 -29.78 7.37
C ALA A 41 -3.71 -28.61 8.13
N PHE A 42 -3.14 -28.87 9.29
CA PHE A 42 -2.42 -27.88 10.09
C PHE A 42 -1.20 -27.32 9.35
N LEU A 43 -0.37 -28.18 8.77
CA LEU A 43 0.78 -27.76 7.98
C LEU A 43 0.36 -26.91 6.77
N PHE A 44 -0.69 -27.34 6.05
CA PHE A 44 -1.19 -26.60 4.90
C PHE A 44 -1.67 -25.19 5.29
N THR A 45 -2.49 -25.07 6.34
CA THR A 45 -2.98 -23.78 6.82
C THR A 45 -1.86 -22.90 7.36
N SER A 46 -0.89 -23.47 8.08
CA SER A 46 0.25 -22.73 8.62
C SER A 46 1.14 -22.16 7.51
N ILE A 47 1.44 -22.96 6.48
CA ILE A 47 2.31 -22.52 5.37
C ILE A 47 1.60 -21.50 4.50
N THR A 48 0.30 -21.69 4.22
CA THR A 48 -0.48 -20.68 3.47
C THR A 48 -0.56 -19.36 4.23
N SER A 49 -0.83 -19.41 5.53
CA SER A 49 -0.85 -18.21 6.38
C SER A 49 0.51 -17.50 6.40
N LEU A 50 1.61 -18.26 6.54
CA LEU A 50 2.96 -17.70 6.51
C LEU A 50 3.28 -17.05 5.16
N ALA A 51 2.92 -17.70 4.05
CA ALA A 51 3.13 -17.16 2.70
C ALA A 51 2.38 -15.84 2.47
N PHE A 52 1.10 -15.77 2.90
CA PHE A 52 0.33 -14.52 2.82
C PHE A 52 0.93 -13.41 3.69
N ASN A 53 1.34 -13.72 4.92
CA ASN A 53 1.95 -12.74 5.82
C ASN A 53 3.30 -12.22 5.26
N MET A 54 4.12 -13.10 4.69
CA MET A 54 5.37 -12.69 4.04
C MET A 54 5.10 -11.81 2.82
N ALA A 55 4.15 -12.17 1.96
CA ALA A 55 3.78 -11.36 0.79
C ALA A 55 3.34 -9.95 1.21
N SER A 56 2.45 -9.85 2.20
CA SER A 56 1.98 -8.56 2.73
C SER A 56 3.11 -7.73 3.35
N SER A 57 4.03 -8.38 4.08
CA SER A 57 5.18 -7.70 4.68
C SER A 57 6.17 -7.19 3.63
N ILE A 58 6.42 -7.97 2.58
CA ILE A 58 7.28 -7.56 1.45
C ILE A 58 6.63 -6.39 0.73
N GLN A 59 5.33 -6.45 0.43
CA GLN A 59 4.61 -5.35 -0.20
C GLN A 59 4.71 -4.07 0.62
N LEU A 60 4.43 -4.13 1.91
CA LEU A 60 4.55 -2.97 2.80
C LEU A 60 5.99 -2.42 2.82
N SER A 61 7.00 -3.29 2.91
CA SER A 61 8.40 -2.88 2.88
C SER A 61 8.78 -2.17 1.57
N LEU A 62 8.28 -2.65 0.43
CA LEU A 62 8.49 -2.01 -0.87
C LEU A 62 7.77 -0.65 -0.96
N GLN A 63 6.55 -0.55 -0.44
CA GLN A 63 5.80 0.70 -0.38
C GLN A 63 6.50 1.73 0.52
N MET A 64 6.99 1.31 1.70
CA MET A 64 7.77 2.18 2.59
C MET A 64 9.10 2.62 1.95
N GLN A 65 9.80 1.71 1.26
CA GLN A 65 11.03 2.04 0.55
C GLN A 65 10.81 3.05 -0.57
N LYS A 66 9.66 2.97 -1.27
CA LYS A 66 9.28 3.93 -2.29
C LYS A 66 8.69 5.22 -1.69
N GLY A 67 8.18 5.17 -0.47
CA GLY A 67 7.54 6.31 0.22
C GLY A 67 6.07 6.50 -0.15
N SER A 68 5.43 5.55 -0.87
CA SER A 68 4.00 5.65 -1.19
C SER A 68 3.32 4.28 -1.32
N LYS A 69 2.04 4.21 -0.88
CA LYS A 69 1.12 3.08 -1.09
C LYS A 69 0.35 3.18 -2.41
N ALA A 70 0.45 4.31 -3.11
CA ALA A 70 -0.30 4.58 -4.32
C ALA A 70 0.04 3.63 -5.47
N ASP A 71 -0.91 3.38 -6.36
CA ASP A 71 -0.70 2.64 -7.59
C ASP A 71 -0.06 3.50 -8.68
N GLY A 72 -0.29 4.82 -8.62
CA GLY A 72 0.31 5.79 -9.51
C GLY A 72 0.24 7.20 -8.98
N THR A 73 0.89 8.11 -9.69
CA THR A 73 0.95 9.53 -9.37
C THR A 73 0.62 10.36 -10.61
N LEU A 74 -0.23 11.36 -10.43
CA LEU A 74 -0.52 12.40 -11.41
C LEU A 74 0.09 13.70 -10.92
N GLY A 75 0.73 14.46 -11.81
CA GLY A 75 1.40 15.72 -11.45
C GLY A 75 1.03 16.86 -12.38
N ASN A 76 1.05 18.09 -11.87
CA ASN A 76 0.77 19.32 -12.60
C ASN A 76 -0.69 19.48 -13.05
N MET A 77 -1.65 18.97 -12.25
CA MET A 77 -3.08 19.19 -12.49
C MET A 77 -3.56 20.51 -11.87
N THR A 78 -4.58 21.11 -12.48
CA THR A 78 -5.36 22.19 -11.86
C THR A 78 -6.30 21.63 -10.78
N GLU A 79 -6.85 22.50 -9.93
CA GLU A 79 -7.83 22.09 -8.93
C GLU A 79 -9.09 21.46 -9.56
N GLU A 80 -9.57 22.00 -10.69
CA GLU A 80 -10.73 21.46 -11.40
C GLU A 80 -10.42 20.07 -11.98
N GLN A 81 -9.20 19.84 -12.45
CA GLN A 81 -8.76 18.53 -12.95
C GLN A 81 -8.61 17.53 -11.80
N TYR A 82 -8.15 17.97 -10.64
CA TYR A 82 -8.11 17.14 -9.43
C TYR A 82 -9.53 16.78 -8.95
N GLU A 83 -10.47 17.70 -8.96
CA GLU A 83 -11.88 17.40 -8.64
C GLU A 83 -12.47 16.35 -9.61
N GLN A 84 -12.12 16.41 -10.89
CA GLN A 84 -12.52 15.39 -11.87
C GLN A 84 -11.90 14.03 -11.55
N LEU A 85 -10.64 14.00 -11.12
CA LEU A 85 -9.95 12.76 -10.69
C LEU A 85 -10.65 12.10 -9.50
N VAL A 86 -10.92 12.86 -8.45
CA VAL A 86 -11.59 12.36 -7.24
C VAL A 86 -12.98 11.80 -7.54
N ASN A 87 -13.69 12.39 -8.50
CA ASN A 87 -15.02 11.95 -8.92
C ASN A 87 -15.01 10.83 -9.98
N SER A 88 -13.84 10.34 -10.38
CA SER A 88 -13.72 9.33 -11.42
C SER A 88 -14.04 7.93 -10.91
N ASP A 89 -14.75 7.14 -11.72
CA ASP A 89 -15.20 5.80 -11.35
C ASP A 89 -14.05 4.80 -11.12
N PHE A 90 -12.88 5.01 -11.71
CA PHE A 90 -11.73 4.12 -11.61
C PHE A 90 -10.86 4.36 -10.38
N VAL A 91 -11.00 5.50 -9.70
CA VAL A 91 -10.25 5.89 -8.51
C VAL A 91 -10.94 5.37 -7.24
N ASP A 92 -10.18 4.78 -6.34
CA ASP A 92 -10.60 4.38 -4.99
C ASP A 92 -10.24 5.46 -3.97
N GLN A 93 -8.98 5.95 -4.03
CA GLN A 93 -8.48 7.04 -3.20
C GLN A 93 -7.58 7.94 -4.03
N ALA A 94 -7.63 9.23 -3.78
CA ALA A 94 -6.71 10.22 -4.34
C ALA A 94 -6.29 11.20 -3.25
N GLY A 95 -4.97 11.34 -3.08
CA GLY A 95 -4.38 12.35 -2.21
C GLY A 95 -3.98 13.57 -3.00
N HIS A 96 -3.86 14.72 -2.34
CA HIS A 96 -3.44 15.97 -2.95
C HIS A 96 -2.25 16.56 -2.21
N ARG A 97 -1.18 16.85 -2.96
CA ARG A 97 0.04 17.48 -2.47
C ARG A 97 0.41 18.65 -3.38
N ARG A 98 0.85 19.75 -2.77
CA ARG A 98 1.41 20.90 -3.48
C ARG A 98 2.78 21.24 -2.94
N ILE A 99 3.79 21.27 -3.80
CA ILE A 99 5.15 21.64 -3.44
C ILE A 99 5.23 23.16 -3.21
N ILE A 100 5.92 23.57 -2.14
CA ILE A 100 6.23 24.95 -1.85
C ILE A 100 7.67 25.25 -2.22
N GLY A 101 8.58 24.36 -1.82
CA GLY A 101 10.01 24.53 -2.08
C GLY A 101 10.84 23.49 -1.36
N TYR A 102 12.12 23.79 -1.21
CA TYR A 102 13.07 22.94 -0.50
C TYR A 102 13.83 23.79 0.52
N ALA A 103 13.94 23.31 1.75
CA ALA A 103 14.63 24.05 2.80
C ALA A 103 16.11 24.27 2.43
N SER A 104 16.57 25.50 2.56
CA SER A 104 17.93 25.93 2.25
C SER A 104 18.85 25.98 3.47
N ASN A 105 18.28 26.02 4.67
CA ASN A 105 19.01 26.08 5.95
C ASN A 105 19.44 24.70 6.50
N THR A 106 19.58 23.72 5.62
CA THR A 106 20.03 22.36 5.97
C THR A 106 21.33 22.03 5.29
N SER A 107 22.25 21.38 6.02
CA SER A 107 23.60 21.08 5.52
C SER A 107 23.76 19.70 4.88
N SER A 108 22.84 18.79 5.06
CA SER A 108 23.05 17.38 4.69
C SER A 108 21.83 16.65 4.10
N HIS A 109 20.63 17.17 4.24
CA HIS A 109 19.41 16.52 3.76
C HIS A 109 18.53 17.53 3.01
N SER A 110 17.99 17.12 1.88
CA SER A 110 16.94 17.89 1.21
C SER A 110 15.63 17.71 1.95
N ILE A 111 15.03 18.80 2.42
CA ILE A 111 13.70 18.77 3.05
C ILE A 111 12.73 19.42 2.08
N GLU A 112 11.80 18.63 1.53
CA GLU A 112 10.71 19.16 0.72
C GLU A 112 9.68 19.83 1.63
N ILE A 113 9.33 21.06 1.33
CA ILE A 113 8.27 21.79 2.00
C ILE A 113 7.03 21.69 1.13
N ASN A 114 5.95 21.16 1.67
CA ASN A 114 4.72 20.96 0.94
C ASN A 114 3.47 21.15 1.81
N TYR A 115 2.35 21.30 1.14
CA TYR A 115 1.03 20.98 1.69
C TYR A 115 0.63 19.58 1.23
N ALA A 116 0.01 18.79 2.10
CA ALA A 116 -0.57 17.50 1.79
C ALA A 116 -1.88 17.33 2.55
N ASP A 117 -2.94 16.88 1.87
CA ASP A 117 -4.19 16.53 2.52
C ASP A 117 -4.04 15.21 3.34
N SER A 118 -5.05 14.86 4.11
CA SER A 118 -5.02 13.68 4.98
C SER A 118 -4.85 12.37 4.19
N VAL A 119 -5.44 12.27 3.01
CA VAL A 119 -5.32 11.09 2.15
C VAL A 119 -3.89 10.98 1.63
N GLN A 120 -3.31 12.07 1.16
CA GLN A 120 -1.92 12.08 0.71
C GLN A 120 -0.96 11.70 1.84
N GLN A 121 -1.16 12.25 3.04
CA GLN A 121 -0.34 11.92 4.21
C GLN A 121 -0.40 10.41 4.55
N GLU A 122 -1.59 9.80 4.48
CA GLU A 122 -1.75 8.36 4.71
C GLU A 122 -1.09 7.53 3.61
N LEU A 123 -1.24 7.93 2.34
CA LEU A 123 -0.64 7.23 1.22
C LEU A 123 0.89 7.29 1.25
N THR A 124 1.47 8.40 1.72
CA THR A 124 2.92 8.63 1.72
C THR A 124 3.60 8.38 3.07
N PHE A 125 2.91 7.79 4.05
CA PHE A 125 3.45 7.53 5.39
C PHE A 125 3.89 8.78 6.15
N CYS A 126 3.24 9.91 5.88
CA CYS A 126 3.55 11.22 6.45
C CYS A 126 2.54 11.68 7.52
N VAL A 127 1.79 10.74 8.09
CA VAL A 127 0.87 11.03 9.21
C VAL A 127 1.67 11.20 10.49
N PRO A 128 1.56 12.32 11.22
CA PRO A 128 2.23 12.48 12.50
C PRO A 128 1.87 11.37 13.50
N THR A 129 2.89 10.72 14.08
CA THR A 129 2.72 9.74 15.15
C THR A 129 2.81 10.38 16.53
N HIS A 130 3.33 11.61 16.59
CA HIS A 130 3.42 12.45 17.75
C HIS A 130 2.82 13.82 17.44
N GLY A 131 1.91 14.32 18.28
CA GLY A 131 1.17 15.56 18.02
C GLY A 131 0.07 15.39 16.98
N ALA A 132 -0.10 16.37 16.09
CA ALA A 132 -1.15 16.41 15.10
C ALA A 132 -0.66 17.06 13.78
N ALA A 133 -1.42 16.85 12.70
CA ALA A 133 -1.22 17.58 11.44
C ALA A 133 -1.40 19.09 11.66
N PRO A 134 -0.69 19.95 10.90
CA PRO A 134 -0.76 21.40 11.05
C PRO A 134 -2.13 21.93 10.62
N GLU A 135 -2.74 22.78 11.43
CA GLU A 135 -4.02 23.45 11.14
C GLU A 135 -3.83 24.95 10.95
N LYS A 136 -2.96 25.59 11.75
CA LYS A 136 -2.74 27.05 11.68
C LYS A 136 -1.63 27.40 10.70
N ALA A 137 -1.66 28.62 10.19
CA ALA A 137 -0.68 29.10 9.21
C ALA A 137 0.78 29.06 9.68
N ASN A 138 1.03 29.10 10.97
CA ASN A 138 2.37 29.02 11.55
C ASN A 138 2.71 27.63 12.08
N GLU A 139 1.93 26.60 11.81
CA GLU A 139 2.18 25.23 12.23
C GLU A 139 2.86 24.41 11.13
N ILE A 140 3.73 23.50 11.55
CA ILE A 140 4.45 22.57 10.66
C ILE A 140 4.49 21.19 11.30
N ALA A 141 4.40 20.15 10.47
CA ALA A 141 4.69 18.78 10.87
C ALA A 141 5.80 18.21 9.97
N THR A 142 6.73 17.44 10.55
CA THR A 142 7.88 16.95 9.80
C THR A 142 8.46 15.66 10.39
N THR A 143 9.50 15.12 9.77
CA THR A 143 10.18 13.92 10.24
C THR A 143 11.21 14.24 11.35
N ASP A 144 11.54 13.24 12.16
CA ASP A 144 12.63 13.28 13.14
C ASP A 144 13.97 13.62 12.48
N LEU A 145 14.23 13.10 11.26
CA LEU A 145 15.43 13.40 10.49
C LEU A 145 15.49 14.86 10.03
N ALA A 146 14.35 15.43 9.61
CA ALA A 146 14.29 16.85 9.24
C ALA A 146 14.53 17.75 10.47
N LEU A 147 13.93 17.45 11.61
CA LEU A 147 14.19 18.19 12.86
C LEU A 147 15.66 18.15 13.24
N LYS A 148 16.27 16.97 13.17
CA LYS A 148 17.71 16.82 13.42
C LYS A 148 18.57 17.63 12.44
N ALA A 149 18.21 17.67 11.15
CA ALA A 149 18.93 18.44 10.14
C ALA A 149 18.79 19.95 10.36
N LEU A 150 17.67 20.41 10.91
CA LEU A 150 17.40 21.80 11.30
C LEU A 150 17.95 22.15 12.70
N GLY A 151 18.47 21.17 13.45
CA GLY A 151 18.95 21.38 14.82
C GLY A 151 17.87 21.62 15.86
N VAL A 152 16.65 21.10 15.60
CA VAL A 152 15.47 21.26 16.47
C VAL A 152 15.19 19.96 17.21
N GLU A 153 14.93 20.04 18.51
CA GLU A 153 14.48 18.88 19.29
C GLU A 153 13.02 18.51 18.97
N PRO A 154 12.66 17.21 18.95
CA PRO A 154 11.31 16.76 18.56
C PRO A 154 10.28 16.96 19.69
N GLU A 155 10.12 18.19 20.16
CA GLU A 155 9.13 18.59 21.16
C GLU A 155 7.99 19.38 20.53
N ILE A 156 6.75 18.97 20.77
CA ILE A 156 5.57 19.68 20.27
C ILE A 156 5.54 21.11 20.85
N GLY A 157 5.40 22.08 19.96
CA GLY A 157 5.48 23.51 20.28
C GLY A 157 6.86 24.11 20.12
N ALA A 158 7.88 23.33 19.79
CA ALA A 158 9.21 23.85 19.45
C ALA A 158 9.16 24.78 18.23
N GLU A 159 10.01 25.79 18.23
CA GLU A 159 10.19 26.70 17.10
C GLU A 159 11.04 26.02 16.04
N VAL A 160 10.54 25.99 14.80
CA VAL A 160 11.20 25.39 13.63
C VAL A 160 11.51 26.50 12.64
N PRO A 161 12.78 26.94 12.52
CA PRO A 161 13.16 27.93 11.54
C PRO A 161 13.13 27.31 10.15
N LEU A 162 12.27 27.81 9.28
CA LEU A 162 12.12 27.36 7.92
C LEU A 162 12.62 28.43 6.96
N GLU A 163 13.65 28.09 6.18
CA GLU A 163 14.20 28.97 5.16
C GLU A 163 14.23 28.25 3.83
N PHE A 164 13.77 28.91 2.78
CA PHE A 164 13.86 28.39 1.41
C PHE A 164 13.99 29.54 0.41
N GLU A 165 14.61 29.22 -0.72
CA GLU A 165 14.75 30.14 -1.84
C GLU A 165 13.74 29.80 -2.94
N LEU A 166 13.06 30.84 -3.46
CA LEU A 166 12.09 30.71 -4.54
C LEU A 166 12.23 31.92 -5.46
N ARG A 167 12.47 31.70 -6.75
CA ARG A 167 12.60 32.73 -7.79
C ARG A 167 13.59 33.83 -7.40
N GLY A 168 14.74 33.43 -6.81
CA GLY A 168 15.80 34.35 -6.37
C GLY A 168 15.46 35.18 -5.14
N LYS A 169 14.37 34.85 -4.44
CA LYS A 169 13.98 35.47 -3.18
C LYS A 169 14.03 34.46 -2.06
N THR A 170 14.70 34.80 -0.96
CA THR A 170 14.72 33.97 0.25
C THR A 170 13.53 34.29 1.13
N TYR A 171 12.85 33.25 1.58
CA TYR A 171 11.73 33.31 2.50
C TYR A 171 12.14 32.72 3.85
N HIS A 172 11.74 33.36 4.94
CA HIS A 172 11.98 32.94 6.30
C HIS A 172 10.67 32.87 7.06
N TYR A 173 10.42 31.74 7.71
CA TYR A 173 9.25 31.53 8.57
C TYR A 173 9.69 30.89 9.88
N ASP A 174 9.23 31.44 10.99
CA ASP A 174 9.35 30.81 12.31
C ASP A 174 8.08 29.99 12.55
N MET A 175 8.18 28.68 12.32
CA MET A 175 7.07 27.77 12.43
C MET A 175 7.03 27.13 13.80
N VAL A 176 5.85 26.65 14.22
CA VAL A 176 5.63 25.91 15.45
C VAL A 176 5.42 24.43 15.13
N LEU A 177 6.19 23.54 15.74
CA LEU A 177 6.05 22.10 15.53
C LEU A 177 4.72 21.62 16.11
N SER A 178 3.79 21.24 15.25
CA SER A 178 2.48 20.68 15.63
C SER A 178 2.50 19.15 15.70
N GLY A 179 3.38 18.51 14.93
CA GLY A 179 3.50 17.06 14.89
C GLY A 179 4.78 16.59 14.23
N TRP A 180 5.16 15.35 14.53
CA TRP A 180 6.30 14.71 13.87
C TRP A 180 6.13 13.18 13.81
N TRP A 181 6.90 12.54 12.92
CA TRP A 181 6.94 11.08 12.76
C TRP A 181 8.35 10.60 12.42
N GLU A 182 8.61 9.32 12.68
CA GLU A 182 9.88 8.69 12.30
C GLU A 182 9.94 8.52 10.77
N ALA A 183 11.03 8.94 10.16
CA ALA A 183 11.21 8.83 8.72
C ALA A 183 11.23 7.36 8.28
N SER A 184 10.47 7.03 7.24
CA SER A 184 10.41 5.68 6.69
C SER A 184 11.65 5.30 5.87
N ASN A 185 12.38 6.29 5.38
CA ASN A 185 13.66 6.14 4.70
C ASN A 185 14.52 7.41 4.85
N ASP A 186 15.83 7.30 4.63
CA ASP A 186 16.79 8.39 4.80
C ASP A 186 16.92 9.29 3.57
N SER A 187 16.15 9.04 2.49
CA SER A 187 16.43 9.66 1.20
C SER A 187 15.75 11.01 1.01
N VAL A 188 14.56 11.21 1.54
CA VAL A 188 13.80 12.47 1.42
C VAL A 188 13.09 12.75 2.74
N SER A 189 13.40 13.91 3.31
CA SER A 189 12.64 14.44 4.43
C SER A 189 11.56 15.40 3.92
N VAL A 190 10.41 15.38 4.56
CA VAL A 190 9.24 16.19 4.20
C VAL A 190 8.84 17.06 5.38
N ALA A 191 8.52 18.31 5.10
CA ALA A 191 7.94 19.25 6.04
C ALA A 191 6.58 19.73 5.50
N THR A 192 5.51 19.32 6.16
CA THR A 192 4.14 19.63 5.73
C THR A 192 3.60 20.83 6.49
N VAL A 193 3.06 21.79 5.76
CA VAL A 193 2.37 22.97 6.30
C VAL A 193 0.86 22.82 6.17
N SER A 194 0.12 23.70 6.85
CA SER A 194 -1.35 23.69 6.82
C SER A 194 -1.94 24.27 5.52
N GLU A 195 -3.20 23.95 5.26
CA GLU A 195 -3.99 24.62 4.21
C GLU A 195 -4.10 26.13 4.48
N GLN A 196 -4.13 26.54 5.75
CA GLN A 196 -4.19 27.95 6.13
C GLN A 196 -2.90 28.69 5.72
N PHE A 197 -1.72 28.06 5.85
CA PHE A 197 -0.47 28.62 5.37
C PHE A 197 -0.54 28.95 3.87
N ILE A 198 -1.08 28.04 3.05
CA ILE A 198 -1.23 28.24 1.60
C ILE A 198 -2.15 29.42 1.30
N LYS A 199 -3.27 29.54 2.00
CA LYS A 199 -4.25 30.64 1.81
C LYS A 199 -3.66 32.01 2.15
N GLU A 200 -2.80 32.08 3.17
CA GLU A 200 -2.15 33.30 3.62
C GLU A 200 -0.90 33.67 2.81
N ASN A 201 -0.31 32.71 2.10
CA ASN A 201 0.93 32.88 1.34
C ASN A 201 0.78 32.48 -0.14
N PRO A 202 -0.12 33.12 -0.90
CA PRO A 202 -0.39 32.74 -2.31
C PRO A 202 0.86 32.85 -3.21
N ASP A 203 1.78 33.76 -2.88
CA ASP A 203 3.00 33.99 -3.69
C ASP A 203 3.93 32.77 -3.71
N VAL A 204 3.99 31.99 -2.63
CA VAL A 204 4.90 30.83 -2.54
C VAL A 204 4.30 29.56 -3.13
N VAL A 205 3.04 29.56 -3.52
CA VAL A 205 2.32 28.40 -4.07
C VAL A 205 1.86 28.60 -5.52
N GLN A 206 2.29 29.68 -6.15
CA GLN A 206 1.97 29.93 -7.55
C GLN A 206 2.73 28.95 -8.45
N ASN A 207 2.01 28.17 -9.24
CA ASN A 207 2.60 27.29 -10.23
C ASN A 207 3.10 28.10 -11.43
N THR A 208 4.42 28.14 -11.59
CA THR A 208 5.11 28.80 -12.71
C THR A 208 5.92 27.81 -13.55
N TYR A 209 5.72 26.51 -13.36
CA TYR A 209 6.50 25.45 -13.98
C TYR A 209 6.62 25.56 -15.51
N ALA A 210 5.55 25.97 -16.18
CA ALA A 210 5.55 26.19 -17.63
C ALA A 210 6.51 27.30 -18.10
N VAL A 211 6.93 28.21 -17.20
CA VAL A 211 7.76 29.39 -17.53
C VAL A 211 9.21 29.19 -17.07
N ASP A 212 9.42 28.77 -15.85
CA ASP A 212 10.74 28.73 -15.20
C ASP A 212 11.19 27.32 -14.79
N HIS A 213 10.33 26.31 -15.00
CA HIS A 213 10.55 24.92 -14.58
C HIS A 213 10.79 24.74 -13.07
N GLU A 214 10.36 25.68 -12.27
CA GLU A 214 10.38 25.59 -10.82
C GLU A 214 9.27 24.67 -10.31
N MET A 215 9.59 23.82 -9.35
CA MET A 215 8.61 22.88 -8.79
C MET A 215 7.63 23.53 -7.81
N SER A 216 7.87 24.77 -7.41
CA SER A 216 6.96 25.50 -6.52
C SER A 216 5.58 25.69 -7.14
N GLY A 217 4.57 25.41 -6.34
CA GLY A 217 3.17 25.44 -6.76
C GLY A 217 2.71 24.27 -7.60
N VAL A 218 3.62 23.38 -8.02
CA VAL A 218 3.24 22.15 -8.74
C VAL A 218 2.49 21.21 -7.80
N THR A 219 1.36 20.69 -8.30
CA THR A 219 0.53 19.74 -7.58
C THR A 219 0.88 18.32 -7.97
N PHE A 220 0.78 17.41 -7.00
CA PHE A 220 0.87 15.97 -7.21
C PHE A 220 -0.30 15.29 -6.51
N SER A 221 -0.82 14.25 -7.14
CA SER A 221 -1.89 13.42 -6.60
C SER A 221 -1.49 11.96 -6.68
N ASP A 222 -1.27 11.36 -5.53
CA ASP A 222 -1.07 9.94 -5.42
C ASP A 222 -2.43 9.23 -5.43
N VAL A 223 -2.58 8.22 -6.28
CA VAL A 223 -3.88 7.58 -6.51
C VAL A 223 -3.82 6.08 -6.27
N VAL A 224 -4.88 5.59 -5.64
CA VAL A 224 -5.17 4.16 -5.51
C VAL A 224 -6.33 3.84 -6.45
N LEU A 225 -6.15 2.85 -7.32
CA LEU A 225 -7.14 2.47 -8.32
C LEU A 225 -7.97 1.28 -7.84
N LYS A 226 -9.25 1.25 -8.20
CA LYS A 226 -10.15 0.11 -7.95
C LYS A 226 -9.70 -1.14 -8.70
N ASN A 227 -9.17 -0.96 -9.92
CA ASN A 227 -8.59 -2.03 -10.73
C ASN A 227 -7.09 -1.82 -10.91
N LYS A 228 -6.29 -2.77 -10.43
CA LYS A 228 -4.82 -2.72 -10.47
C LYS A 228 -4.20 -3.17 -11.81
N ALA A 229 -5.02 -3.56 -12.79
CA ALA A 229 -4.53 -3.96 -14.11
C ALA A 229 -4.29 -2.73 -15.00
N ASN A 230 -3.17 -2.72 -15.73
CA ASN A 230 -2.83 -1.67 -16.71
C ASN A 230 -2.92 -0.24 -16.12
N VAL A 231 -2.34 -0.03 -14.94
CA VAL A 231 -2.39 1.25 -14.22
C VAL A 231 -1.96 2.41 -15.10
N GLN A 232 -0.81 2.32 -15.77
CA GLN A 232 -0.31 3.39 -16.64
C GLN A 232 -1.32 3.76 -17.74
N GLN A 233 -1.95 2.75 -18.35
CA GLN A 233 -2.96 3.02 -19.39
C GLN A 233 -4.17 3.76 -18.83
N GLN A 234 -4.68 3.34 -17.67
CA GLN A 234 -5.83 4.01 -17.02
C GLN A 234 -5.51 5.46 -16.68
N LEU A 235 -4.30 5.73 -16.16
CA LEU A 235 -3.86 7.10 -15.87
C LEU A 235 -3.75 7.94 -17.14
N ASN A 236 -3.14 7.41 -18.21
CA ASN A 236 -3.02 8.12 -19.48
C ASN A 236 -4.40 8.42 -20.10
N GLU A 237 -5.31 7.43 -20.11
CA GLU A 237 -6.68 7.61 -20.62
C GLU A 237 -7.42 8.73 -19.85
N PHE A 238 -7.26 8.77 -18.53
CA PHE A 238 -7.81 9.86 -17.73
C PHE A 238 -7.21 11.21 -18.13
N VAL A 239 -5.87 11.32 -18.21
CA VAL A 239 -5.17 12.56 -18.58
C VAL A 239 -5.66 13.07 -19.94
N TYR A 240 -5.78 12.20 -20.95
CA TYR A 240 -6.33 12.58 -22.25
C TYR A 240 -7.79 13.05 -22.16
N SER A 241 -8.60 12.42 -21.30
CA SER A 241 -10.02 12.76 -21.16
C SER A 241 -10.24 14.17 -20.59
N ILE A 242 -9.30 14.68 -19.80
CA ILE A 242 -9.32 16.02 -19.22
C ILE A 242 -8.52 17.05 -20.04
N GLY A 243 -8.14 16.68 -21.27
CA GLY A 243 -7.41 17.56 -22.19
C GLY A 243 -5.92 17.72 -21.88
N GLY A 244 -5.36 16.88 -21.01
CA GLY A 244 -3.94 16.85 -20.70
C GLY A 244 -3.12 16.03 -21.70
N ASN A 245 -1.81 16.19 -21.63
CA ASN A 245 -0.84 15.43 -22.42
C ASN A 245 0.15 14.74 -21.47
N PRO A 246 0.15 13.38 -21.36
CA PRO A 246 1.08 12.67 -20.50
C PRO A 246 2.42 12.34 -21.14
N GLU A 247 2.58 12.59 -22.45
CA GLU A 247 3.74 12.12 -23.23
C GLU A 247 4.76 13.22 -23.53
N ASP A 248 4.31 14.47 -23.65
CA ASP A 248 5.18 15.61 -24.02
C ASP A 248 5.35 16.56 -22.83
N MET A 249 6.46 16.44 -22.13
CA MET A 249 6.81 17.29 -20.98
C MET A 249 6.97 18.80 -21.34
N GLY A 250 7.12 19.12 -22.61
CA GLY A 250 7.21 20.51 -23.10
C GLY A 250 5.87 21.11 -23.48
N ALA A 251 4.78 20.37 -23.44
CA ALA A 251 3.45 20.88 -23.76
C ALA A 251 2.87 21.71 -22.61
N ASP A 252 2.19 22.80 -22.94
CA ASP A 252 1.54 23.69 -21.94
C ASP A 252 0.49 22.94 -21.08
N ASN A 253 -0.09 21.86 -21.61
CA ASN A 253 -1.07 21.01 -20.94
C ASN A 253 -0.47 19.69 -20.43
N PHE A 254 0.85 19.65 -20.24
CA PHE A 254 1.52 18.46 -19.71
C PHE A 254 1.01 18.11 -18.32
N ILE A 255 0.57 16.85 -18.15
CA ILE A 255 0.22 16.25 -16.87
C ILE A 255 1.03 14.97 -16.75
N LEU A 256 1.92 14.92 -15.75
CA LEU A 256 2.66 13.72 -15.43
C LEU A 256 1.67 12.60 -15.08
N ALA A 257 1.81 11.45 -15.74
CA ALA A 257 1.09 10.23 -15.38
C ALA A 257 2.11 9.10 -15.22
N SER A 258 2.32 8.64 -14.01
CA SER A 258 3.31 7.63 -13.69
C SER A 258 2.72 6.53 -12.84
N GLU A 259 2.78 5.29 -13.32
CA GLU A 259 2.43 4.14 -12.50
C GLU A 259 3.52 3.83 -11.47
N ASN A 260 3.10 3.30 -10.34
CA ASN A 260 3.97 2.78 -9.33
C ASN A 260 4.36 1.32 -9.63
N GLN A 261 5.44 1.10 -10.37
CA GLN A 261 5.87 -0.25 -10.77
C GLN A 261 6.11 -1.22 -9.60
N MET A 262 6.40 -0.73 -8.40
CA MET A 262 6.58 -1.59 -7.22
C MET A 262 5.27 -2.16 -6.68
N SER A 263 4.12 -1.54 -6.96
CA SER A 263 2.81 -2.10 -6.56
C SER A 263 2.46 -3.36 -7.36
N GLN A 264 3.03 -3.53 -8.56
CA GLN A 264 2.78 -4.67 -9.43
C GLN A 264 3.61 -5.92 -9.10
N GLY A 265 4.65 -5.81 -8.29
CA GLY A 265 5.58 -6.92 -8.03
C GLY A 265 4.93 -8.21 -7.52
N LEU A 266 3.85 -8.10 -6.76
CA LEU A 266 3.10 -9.25 -6.21
C LEU A 266 1.86 -9.64 -7.05
N THR A 267 1.40 -8.76 -7.92
CA THR A 267 0.27 -9.00 -8.84
C THR A 267 0.74 -9.35 -10.26
N SER A 268 2.05 -9.38 -10.49
CA SER A 268 2.61 -9.82 -11.78
C SER A 268 2.15 -11.24 -12.10
N SER A 269 1.91 -11.51 -13.38
CA SER A 269 1.54 -12.85 -13.87
C SER A 269 2.52 -13.93 -13.41
N GLU A 270 3.79 -13.60 -13.27
CA GLU A 270 4.85 -14.48 -12.77
C GLU A 270 4.65 -14.85 -11.30
N SER A 271 4.35 -13.88 -10.43
CA SER A 271 4.08 -14.11 -9.02
C SER A 271 2.83 -14.98 -8.80
N ILE A 272 1.79 -14.78 -9.60
CA ILE A 272 0.58 -15.61 -9.58
C ILE A 272 0.91 -17.04 -10.04
N VAL A 273 1.69 -17.22 -11.11
CA VAL A 273 2.13 -18.54 -11.57
C VAL A 273 2.95 -19.25 -10.50
N PHE A 274 3.90 -18.58 -9.84
CA PHE A 274 4.64 -19.14 -8.73
C PHE A 274 3.73 -19.59 -7.58
N ALA A 275 2.76 -18.76 -7.18
CA ALA A 275 1.82 -19.10 -6.13
C ALA A 275 0.97 -20.34 -6.50
N VAL A 276 0.47 -20.42 -7.73
CA VAL A 276 -0.31 -21.57 -8.23
C VAL A 276 0.54 -22.85 -8.25
N VAL A 277 1.77 -22.79 -8.76
CA VAL A 277 2.69 -23.94 -8.78
C VAL A 277 3.00 -24.42 -7.36
N PHE A 278 3.22 -23.48 -6.43
CA PHE A 278 3.49 -23.78 -5.03
C PHE A 278 2.30 -24.48 -4.36
N ILE A 279 1.09 -23.98 -4.57
CA ILE A 279 -0.15 -24.60 -4.08
C ILE A 279 -0.33 -26.01 -4.65
N LEU A 280 -0.13 -26.19 -5.97
CA LEU A 280 -0.23 -27.51 -6.61
C LEU A 280 0.79 -28.50 -6.02
N MET A 281 2.01 -28.08 -5.81
CA MET A 281 3.04 -28.91 -5.17
C MET A 281 2.61 -29.38 -3.77
N PHE A 282 2.02 -28.47 -2.97
CA PHE A 282 1.51 -28.83 -1.63
C PHE A 282 0.33 -29.79 -1.68
N VAL A 283 -0.60 -29.61 -2.61
CA VAL A 283 -1.73 -30.52 -2.81
C VAL A 283 -1.23 -31.94 -3.17
N VAL A 284 -0.26 -32.02 -4.08
CA VAL A 284 0.34 -33.31 -4.48
C VAL A 284 1.08 -33.96 -3.30
N CYS A 285 1.88 -33.21 -2.55
CA CYS A 285 2.57 -33.75 -1.37
C CYS A 285 1.58 -34.23 -0.29
N GLY A 286 0.52 -33.45 -0.02
CA GLY A 286 -0.54 -33.85 0.91
C GLY A 286 -1.28 -35.11 0.45
N TYR A 287 -1.59 -35.20 -0.84
CA TYR A 287 -2.20 -36.41 -1.43
C TYR A 287 -1.30 -37.64 -1.27
N LEU A 288 -0.02 -37.52 -1.61
CA LEU A 288 0.96 -38.61 -1.49
C LEU A 288 1.13 -39.09 -0.03
N LEU A 289 1.14 -38.17 0.93
CA LEU A 289 1.18 -38.50 2.35
C LEU A 289 -0.04 -39.30 2.78
N ILE A 290 -1.23 -38.81 2.43
CA ILE A 290 -2.49 -39.48 2.74
C ILE A 290 -2.54 -40.86 2.05
N TYR A 291 -2.18 -40.95 0.77
CA TYR A 291 -2.13 -42.20 0.00
C TYR A 291 -1.20 -43.20 0.63
N ASN A 292 0.04 -42.84 0.99
CA ASN A 292 1.00 -43.73 1.64
C ASN A 292 0.49 -44.28 2.99
N ILE A 293 -0.20 -43.45 3.79
CA ILE A 293 -0.79 -43.88 5.05
C ILE A 293 -1.91 -44.92 4.83
N PHE A 294 -2.75 -44.69 3.82
CA PHE A 294 -3.80 -45.66 3.46
C PHE A 294 -3.22 -46.95 2.89
N ASP A 295 -2.21 -46.86 2.03
CA ASP A 295 -1.57 -48.03 1.40
C ASP A 295 -0.88 -48.94 2.45
N ILE A 296 -0.09 -48.36 3.36
CA ILE A 296 0.50 -49.10 4.51
C ILE A 296 -0.60 -49.71 5.39
N SER A 297 -1.73 -49.05 5.48
CA SER A 297 -2.90 -49.49 6.27
C SER A 297 -3.61 -50.70 5.64
N VAL A 298 -3.61 -50.81 4.31
CA VAL A 298 -4.27 -51.89 3.55
C VAL A 298 -3.38 -53.07 3.38
N MET A 299 -2.06 -52.93 3.13
CA MET A 299 -1.11 -54.02 2.93
C MET A 299 -0.81 -54.85 4.19
N ARG A 300 -1.23 -54.40 5.38
CA ARG A 300 -1.10 -55.16 6.65
C ARG A 300 -2.38 -55.85 7.08
N LEU A 301 -3.32 -56.07 6.18
CA LEU A 301 -4.48 -56.93 6.30
C LEU A 301 -4.19 -58.29 5.66
#